data_2208232b46b89e0b35776342bf6f32c8
#
_entry.id   2208232b46b89e0b35776342bf6f32c8
#
_cell.length_a   1.000
_cell.length_b   1.000
_cell.length_c   1.000
_cell.angle_alpha   90.00
_cell.angle_beta   90.00
_cell.angle_gamma   90.00
#
_symmetry.space_group_name_H-M   'P 1'
#
loop_
_entity.id
_entity.type
_entity.pdbx_description
1 polymer ?
#
loop_
_entity_poly.entity_id
_entity_poly.type
_entity_poly.pdbx_seq_one_letter_code
_entity_poly.pdbx_strand_id
1 'polypeptide(L)'
;LDVAHNILQGDMGKSGLDYVVDASVEELSKIRGIGKAKAIQIKAAVELGRRISSHKRKEKFTIMTALDVKYLLMEEMRFLEKEHFRAILLDVKNHVISVEEISVGTLNSSIVHPREVFKPAIRRSSASILLVHNHPSGDPTPSKEDIEITKRLVDAGMILGINVLDHIIIGNDSIFSLRERNLM
;
A
#
# COMPACT_ATOMS: atom_id res chain seq x y z
N LEU A 1 30.49 -22.76 10.25
CA LEU A 1 30.45 -23.06 8.80
C LEU A 1 30.15 -24.54 8.56
N ASP A 2 30.74 -25.48 9.30
CA ASP A 2 30.59 -26.93 9.10
C ASP A 2 29.17 -27.45 9.27
N VAL A 3 28.39 -26.88 10.21
CA VAL A 3 26.98 -27.27 10.44
C VAL A 3 26.12 -26.88 9.27
N ALA A 4 26.26 -25.65 8.74
CA ALA A 4 25.50 -25.19 7.57
C ALA A 4 25.85 -26.02 6.32
N HIS A 5 27.13 -26.35 6.14
CA HIS A 5 27.60 -27.19 5.05
C HIS A 5 27.00 -28.60 5.12
N ASN A 6 27.01 -29.22 6.31
CA ASN A 6 26.40 -30.53 6.53
C ASN A 6 24.91 -30.56 6.27
N ILE A 7 24.18 -29.48 6.61
CA ILE A 7 22.75 -29.35 6.31
C ILE A 7 22.52 -29.29 4.80
N LEU A 8 23.34 -28.48 4.10
CA LEU A 8 23.16 -28.24 2.67
C LEU A 8 23.67 -29.37 1.78
N GLN A 9 24.58 -30.24 2.28
CA GLN A 9 25.00 -31.42 1.54
C GLN A 9 23.91 -32.49 1.41
N GLY A 10 22.93 -32.49 2.31
CA GLY A 10 21.81 -33.44 2.31
C GLY A 10 22.28 -34.87 2.70
N ASP A 11 21.36 -35.68 3.19
CA ASP A 11 21.53 -37.11 3.33
C ASP A 11 20.58 -37.83 2.36
N MET A 12 21.02 -38.94 1.78
CA MET A 12 20.22 -39.83 0.95
C MET A 12 19.69 -39.26 -0.41
N GLY A 13 20.48 -38.48 -1.17
CA GLY A 13 20.20 -38.20 -2.60
C GLY A 13 19.20 -37.09 -2.87
N LYS A 14 18.77 -36.34 -1.85
CA LYS A 14 18.02 -35.09 -2.00
C LYS A 14 18.95 -33.89 -1.94
N SER A 15 18.65 -32.81 -2.67
CA SER A 15 19.38 -31.56 -2.55
C SER A 15 19.25 -31.06 -1.08
N GLY A 16 20.29 -30.42 -0.54
CA GLY A 16 20.30 -30.01 0.85
C GLY A 16 19.12 -29.11 1.25
N LEU A 17 18.60 -28.27 0.34
CA LEU A 17 17.42 -27.44 0.58
C LEU A 17 16.15 -28.27 0.65
N ASP A 18 15.95 -29.23 -0.25
CA ASP A 18 14.78 -30.12 -0.25
C ASP A 18 14.74 -30.96 1.04
N TYR A 19 15.91 -31.45 1.48
CA TYR A 19 16.00 -32.13 2.75
C TYR A 19 15.57 -31.24 3.93
N VAL A 20 16.03 -30.00 3.98
CA VAL A 20 15.67 -29.04 5.05
C VAL A 20 14.16 -28.73 5.05
N VAL A 21 13.55 -28.66 3.87
CA VAL A 21 12.10 -28.43 3.72
C VAL A 21 11.30 -29.62 4.24
N ASP A 22 11.70 -30.85 3.89
CA ASP A 22 10.93 -32.06 4.18
C ASP A 22 11.21 -32.65 5.58
N ALA A 23 12.44 -32.53 6.06
CA ALA A 23 12.85 -33.16 7.33
C ALA A 23 12.05 -32.70 8.55
N SER A 24 11.76 -33.62 9.44
CA SER A 24 11.13 -33.33 10.74
C SER A 24 12.15 -32.68 11.72
N VAL A 25 11.62 -32.13 12.82
CA VAL A 25 12.48 -31.60 13.91
C VAL A 25 13.38 -32.69 14.48
N GLU A 26 12.86 -33.90 14.59
CA GLU A 26 13.57 -35.08 15.09
C GLU A 26 14.74 -35.47 14.18
N GLU A 27 14.51 -35.47 12.86
CA GLU A 27 15.54 -35.79 11.85
C GLU A 27 16.62 -34.72 11.82
N LEU A 28 16.24 -33.42 11.79
CA LEU A 28 17.21 -32.32 11.88
C LEU A 28 18.02 -32.36 13.16
N SER A 29 17.42 -32.80 14.29
CA SER A 29 18.14 -32.91 15.58
C SER A 29 19.20 -34.01 15.63
N LYS A 30 19.18 -34.98 14.69
CA LYS A 30 20.21 -36.02 14.56
C LYS A 30 21.51 -35.52 13.92
N ILE A 31 21.44 -34.38 13.24
CA ILE A 31 22.61 -33.78 12.59
C ILE A 31 23.56 -33.25 13.66
N ARG A 32 24.83 -33.63 13.58
CA ARG A 32 25.86 -33.19 14.54
C ARG A 32 25.93 -31.65 14.58
N GLY A 33 25.73 -31.07 15.77
CA GLY A 33 25.75 -29.63 16.01
C GLY A 33 24.37 -28.96 15.91
N ILE A 34 23.30 -29.72 15.62
CA ILE A 34 21.92 -29.26 15.63
C ILE A 34 21.20 -29.95 16.80
N GLY A 35 20.94 -29.19 17.86
CA GLY A 35 20.04 -29.62 18.91
C GLY A 35 18.58 -29.25 18.59
N LYS A 36 17.62 -29.72 19.39
CA LYS A 36 16.18 -29.52 19.21
C LYS A 36 15.80 -28.05 19.01
N ALA A 37 16.42 -27.13 19.77
CA ALA A 37 16.16 -25.70 19.64
C ALA A 37 16.48 -25.13 18.23
N LYS A 38 17.67 -25.51 17.70
CA LYS A 38 18.10 -25.11 16.35
C LYS A 38 17.23 -25.75 15.26
N ALA A 39 16.85 -27.02 15.44
CA ALA A 39 15.96 -27.71 14.51
C ALA A 39 14.60 -27.01 14.42
N ILE A 40 14.03 -26.59 15.55
CA ILE A 40 12.78 -25.81 15.59
C ILE A 40 12.95 -24.47 14.87
N GLN A 41 14.04 -23.76 15.11
CA GLN A 41 14.33 -22.48 14.43
C GLN A 41 14.44 -22.65 12.90
N ILE A 42 15.10 -23.70 12.44
CA ILE A 42 15.20 -24.01 10.99
C ILE A 42 13.81 -24.27 10.41
N LYS A 43 13.00 -25.10 11.06
CA LYS A 43 11.61 -25.38 10.59
C LYS A 43 10.75 -24.13 10.61
N ALA A 44 10.89 -23.27 11.61
CA ALA A 44 10.16 -22.00 11.65
C ALA A 44 10.58 -21.06 10.49
N ALA A 45 11.88 -21.01 10.17
CA ALA A 45 12.37 -20.23 9.03
C ALA A 45 11.86 -20.76 7.68
N VAL A 46 11.86 -22.09 7.51
CA VAL A 46 11.30 -22.76 6.32
C VAL A 46 9.80 -22.44 6.17
N GLU A 47 9.02 -22.57 7.24
CA GLU A 47 7.59 -22.28 7.21
C GLU A 47 7.31 -20.80 6.93
N LEU A 48 8.10 -19.90 7.49
CA LEU A 48 8.02 -18.47 7.19
C LEU A 48 8.32 -18.20 5.71
N GLY A 49 9.38 -18.79 5.16
CA GLY A 49 9.73 -18.70 3.75
C GLY A 49 8.60 -19.21 2.84
N ARG A 50 7.99 -20.35 3.19
CA ARG A 50 6.84 -20.92 2.48
C ARG A 50 5.64 -19.98 2.50
N ARG A 51 5.31 -19.39 3.65
CA ARG A 51 4.22 -18.42 3.78
C ARG A 51 4.49 -17.16 2.96
N ILE A 52 5.70 -16.64 2.99
CA ILE A 52 6.11 -15.47 2.17
C ILE A 52 5.96 -15.79 0.68
N SER A 53 6.45 -16.95 0.24
CA SER A 53 6.36 -17.37 -1.18
C SER A 53 4.94 -17.67 -1.63
N SER A 54 4.12 -18.26 -0.76
CA SER A 54 2.71 -18.54 -1.02
C SER A 54 1.78 -17.34 -0.80
N HIS A 55 2.31 -16.25 -0.25
CA HIS A 55 1.56 -15.02 -0.11
C HIS A 55 1.28 -14.49 -1.53
N LYS A 56 0.13 -14.91 -2.10
CA LYS A 56 -0.35 -14.37 -3.38
C LYS A 56 -0.29 -12.85 -3.26
N ARG A 57 0.51 -12.20 -4.10
CA ARG A 57 0.35 -10.76 -4.33
C ARG A 57 -1.12 -10.59 -4.63
N LYS A 58 -1.88 -9.98 -3.70
CA LYS A 58 -3.26 -9.57 -3.99
C LYS A 58 -3.21 -8.88 -5.33
N GLU A 59 -4.08 -9.28 -6.25
CA GLU A 59 -4.20 -8.55 -7.52
C GLU A 59 -4.29 -7.08 -7.17
N LYS A 60 -3.32 -6.32 -7.67
CA LYS A 60 -3.26 -4.91 -7.34
C LYS A 60 -4.42 -4.23 -8.03
N PHE A 61 -5.25 -3.54 -7.27
CA PHE A 61 -6.32 -2.72 -7.84
C PHE A 61 -5.71 -1.65 -8.74
N THR A 62 -6.17 -1.57 -9.98
CA THR A 62 -5.67 -0.60 -10.97
C THR A 62 -6.68 0.52 -11.13
N ILE A 63 -6.24 1.77 -11.09
CA ILE A 63 -7.09 2.94 -11.30
C ILE A 63 -6.84 3.51 -12.69
N MET A 64 -7.88 3.50 -13.52
CA MET A 64 -7.87 4.06 -14.87
C MET A 64 -8.80 5.26 -14.99
N THR A 65 -9.86 5.31 -14.20
CA THR A 65 -10.92 6.31 -14.23
C THR A 65 -11.31 6.78 -12.83
N ALA A 66 -12.03 7.89 -12.74
CA ALA A 66 -12.61 8.36 -11.48
C ALA A 66 -13.61 7.33 -10.88
N LEU A 67 -14.28 6.54 -11.72
CA LEU A 67 -15.19 5.48 -11.27
C LEU A 67 -14.47 4.38 -10.52
N ASP A 68 -13.22 4.06 -10.84
CA ASP A 68 -12.44 3.06 -10.12
C ASP A 68 -12.19 3.52 -8.67
N VAL A 69 -11.98 4.82 -8.47
CA VAL A 69 -11.85 5.42 -7.12
C VAL A 69 -13.18 5.33 -6.36
N LYS A 70 -14.31 5.57 -7.05
CA LYS A 70 -15.64 5.36 -6.48
C LYS A 70 -15.81 3.93 -5.99
N TYR A 71 -15.50 2.94 -6.80
CA TYR A 71 -15.56 1.52 -6.39
C TYR A 71 -14.63 1.18 -5.23
N LEU A 72 -13.48 1.82 -5.16
CA LEU A 72 -12.50 1.55 -4.13
C LEU A 72 -12.90 2.14 -2.76
N LEU A 73 -13.44 3.37 -2.72
CA LEU A 73 -13.55 4.15 -1.49
C LEU A 73 -14.97 4.64 -1.14
N MET A 74 -15.94 4.60 -2.05
CA MET A 74 -17.29 5.15 -1.81
C MET A 74 -17.93 4.55 -0.56
N GLU A 75 -17.96 3.21 -0.46
CA GLU A 75 -18.66 2.53 0.64
C GLU A 75 -18.03 2.82 2.01
N GLU A 76 -16.74 3.12 2.04
CA GLU A 76 -16.05 3.46 3.27
C GLU A 76 -16.22 4.94 3.63
N MET A 77 -16.21 5.84 2.63
CA MET A 77 -16.09 7.28 2.88
C MET A 77 -17.42 8.03 2.92
N ARG A 78 -18.47 7.57 2.22
CA ARG A 78 -19.73 8.31 2.11
C ARG A 78 -20.49 8.48 3.43
N PHE A 79 -20.27 7.61 4.41
CA PHE A 79 -20.94 7.66 5.71
C PHE A 79 -20.10 8.30 6.81
N LEU A 80 -18.93 8.82 6.49
CA LEU A 80 -18.08 9.48 7.48
C LEU A 80 -18.67 10.83 7.88
N GLU A 81 -18.83 11.04 9.17
CA GLU A 81 -19.42 12.26 9.75
C GLU A 81 -18.49 13.49 9.68
N LYS A 82 -17.21 13.25 9.43
CA LYS A 82 -16.19 14.30 9.26
C LYS A 82 -15.58 14.20 7.87
N GLU A 83 -14.99 15.29 7.42
CA GLU A 83 -14.18 15.28 6.21
C GLU A 83 -12.89 14.48 6.45
N HIS A 84 -12.63 13.50 5.61
CA HIS A 84 -11.42 12.70 5.59
C HIS A 84 -10.68 12.95 4.29
N PHE A 85 -9.47 13.44 4.37
CA PHE A 85 -8.62 13.65 3.21
C PHE A 85 -7.62 12.51 3.10
N ARG A 86 -7.65 11.82 1.95
CA ARG A 86 -6.81 10.66 1.67
C ARG A 86 -5.98 10.85 0.41
N ALA A 87 -4.85 10.19 0.35
CA ALA A 87 -4.03 10.06 -0.83
C ALA A 87 -3.93 8.59 -1.24
N ILE A 88 -4.32 8.28 -2.48
CA ILE A 88 -4.10 6.97 -3.09
C ILE A 88 -2.73 7.03 -3.77
N LEU A 89 -1.82 6.20 -3.34
CA LEU A 89 -0.46 6.11 -3.87
C LEU A 89 -0.41 5.07 -4.99
N LEU A 90 0.15 5.44 -6.14
CA LEU A 90 0.15 4.64 -7.35
C LEU A 90 1.56 4.34 -7.85
N ASP A 91 1.74 3.14 -8.41
CA ASP A 91 2.94 2.80 -9.17
C ASP A 91 2.85 3.29 -10.63
N VAL A 92 3.90 3.09 -11.42
CA VAL A 92 3.99 3.50 -12.84
C VAL A 92 2.93 2.89 -13.75
N LYS A 93 2.21 1.87 -13.29
CA LYS A 93 1.11 1.20 -14.01
C LYS A 93 -0.26 1.54 -13.43
N ASN A 94 -0.34 2.57 -12.60
CA ASN A 94 -1.55 2.99 -11.86
C ASN A 94 -2.11 1.90 -10.92
N HIS A 95 -1.28 0.96 -10.48
CA HIS A 95 -1.71 0.04 -9.43
C HIS A 95 -1.66 0.75 -8.08
N VAL A 96 -2.66 0.51 -7.26
CA VAL A 96 -2.72 1.02 -5.89
C VAL A 96 -1.63 0.36 -5.05
N ILE A 97 -0.70 1.17 -4.55
CA ILE A 97 0.31 0.78 -3.57
C ILE A 97 -0.31 0.78 -2.17
N SER A 98 -0.99 1.86 -1.82
CA SER A 98 -1.72 2.05 -0.56
C SER A 98 -2.66 3.24 -0.65
N VAL A 99 -3.59 3.29 0.31
CA VAL A 99 -4.42 4.46 0.61
C VAL A 99 -3.96 4.99 1.96
N GLU A 100 -3.57 6.25 2.00
CA GLU A 100 -3.05 6.90 3.21
C GLU A 100 -4.03 7.97 3.67
N GLU A 101 -4.43 7.93 4.94
CA GLU A 101 -5.22 9.00 5.55
C GLU A 101 -4.29 10.16 5.93
N ILE A 102 -4.54 11.34 5.39
CA ILE A 102 -3.70 12.51 5.54
C ILE A 102 -4.24 13.42 6.64
N SER A 103 -5.55 13.64 6.65
CA SER A 103 -6.19 14.46 7.68
C SER A 103 -7.65 14.07 7.90
N VAL A 104 -8.15 14.39 9.11
CA VAL A 104 -9.55 14.22 9.52
C VAL A 104 -10.03 15.53 10.15
N GLY A 105 -11.17 16.03 9.70
CA GLY A 105 -11.76 17.29 10.15
C GLY A 105 -11.87 18.29 9.00
N THR A 106 -12.23 19.54 9.30
CA THR A 106 -12.43 20.59 8.30
C THR A 106 -11.18 20.79 7.44
N LEU A 107 -11.31 20.70 6.14
CA LEU A 107 -10.21 20.93 5.21
C LEU A 107 -9.83 22.42 5.22
N ASN A 108 -8.64 22.72 5.72
CA ASN A 108 -8.03 24.02 5.53
C ASN A 108 -6.56 23.85 5.11
N SER A 109 -6.01 24.90 4.51
CA SER A 109 -4.66 24.90 3.95
C SER A 109 -3.54 24.66 5.00
N SER A 110 -3.85 24.74 6.29
CA SER A 110 -2.92 24.44 7.38
C SER A 110 -2.91 22.96 7.77
N ILE A 111 -4.00 22.24 7.50
CA ILE A 111 -4.15 20.82 7.87
C ILE A 111 -3.66 19.92 6.74
N VAL A 112 -4.02 20.19 5.47
CA VAL A 112 -3.56 19.43 4.31
C VAL A 112 -2.30 20.10 3.73
N HIS A 113 -1.16 19.85 4.38
CA HIS A 113 0.11 20.42 3.95
C HIS A 113 0.80 19.49 2.92
N PRO A 114 1.41 19.99 1.83
CA PRO A 114 2.11 19.16 0.84
C PRO A 114 3.10 18.17 1.46
N ARG A 115 3.84 18.58 2.49
CA ARG A 115 4.76 17.70 3.21
C ARG A 115 4.07 16.42 3.73
N GLU A 116 2.88 16.53 4.30
CA GLU A 116 2.18 15.37 4.87
C GLU A 116 1.59 14.48 3.77
N VAL A 117 1.13 15.06 2.65
CA VAL A 117 0.62 14.32 1.49
C VAL A 117 1.74 13.55 0.79
N PHE A 118 2.89 14.18 0.55
CA PHE A 118 3.97 13.57 -0.24
C PHE A 118 4.96 12.74 0.58
N LYS A 119 5.03 12.90 1.89
CA LYS A 119 5.88 12.07 2.76
C LYS A 119 5.64 10.56 2.60
N PRO A 120 4.40 10.04 2.68
CA PRO A 120 4.14 8.62 2.41
C PRO A 120 4.41 8.24 0.95
N ALA A 121 4.12 9.12 -0.02
CA ALA A 121 4.39 8.88 -1.44
C ALA A 121 5.88 8.67 -1.73
N ILE A 122 6.74 9.52 -1.16
CA ILE A 122 8.20 9.39 -1.27
C ILE A 122 8.68 8.09 -0.61
N ARG A 123 8.22 7.81 0.62
CA ARG A 123 8.64 6.59 1.36
C ARG A 123 8.28 5.29 0.62
N ARG A 124 7.16 5.29 -0.14
CA ARG A 124 6.70 4.13 -0.88
C ARG A 124 7.12 4.15 -2.36
N SER A 125 7.94 5.12 -2.75
CA SER A 125 8.42 5.29 -4.14
C SER A 125 7.26 5.32 -5.15
N SER A 126 6.21 6.10 -4.82
CA SER A 126 5.05 6.26 -5.70
C SER A 126 5.41 7.07 -6.93
N ALA A 127 4.92 6.66 -8.09
CA ALA A 127 5.08 7.41 -9.34
C ALA A 127 4.07 8.56 -9.44
N SER A 128 2.88 8.37 -8.88
CA SER A 128 1.79 9.34 -8.87
C SER A 128 0.88 9.15 -7.68
N ILE A 129 0.01 10.13 -7.44
CA ILE A 129 -1.02 10.08 -6.39
C ILE A 129 -2.36 10.55 -6.94
N LEU A 130 -3.44 10.06 -6.32
CA LEU A 130 -4.78 10.61 -6.44
C LEU A 130 -5.20 11.14 -5.07
N LEU A 131 -5.82 12.31 -5.07
CA LEU A 131 -6.39 12.92 -3.87
C LEU A 131 -7.85 12.55 -3.76
N VAL A 132 -8.32 12.24 -2.57
CA VAL A 132 -9.72 11.89 -2.34
C VAL A 132 -10.16 12.47 -1.01
N HIS A 133 -11.31 13.13 -0.98
CA HIS A 133 -11.97 13.47 0.28
C HIS A 133 -13.50 13.32 0.18
N ASN A 134 -14.16 13.19 1.32
CA ASN A 134 -15.61 13.14 1.37
C ASN A 134 -16.18 14.43 1.90
N HIS A 135 -17.39 14.78 1.41
CA HIS A 135 -18.23 15.82 1.98
C HIS A 135 -19.33 15.19 2.84
N PRO A 136 -19.35 15.39 4.16
CA PRO A 136 -20.43 14.90 5.03
C PRO A 136 -21.81 15.45 4.68
N SER A 137 -21.88 16.58 3.98
CA SER A 137 -23.13 17.12 3.44
C SER A 137 -23.79 16.23 2.39
N GLY A 138 -23.01 15.34 1.76
CA GLY A 138 -23.43 14.46 0.67
C GLY A 138 -23.33 15.10 -0.72
N ASP A 139 -23.10 16.42 -0.83
CA ASP A 139 -22.89 17.12 -2.11
C ASP A 139 -21.38 17.13 -2.44
N PRO A 140 -20.94 16.49 -3.54
CA PRO A 140 -19.52 16.43 -3.91
C PRO A 140 -19.03 17.70 -4.64
N THR A 141 -19.82 18.76 -4.73
CA THR A 141 -19.42 20.01 -5.38
C THR A 141 -18.23 20.62 -4.64
N PRO A 142 -17.09 20.91 -5.34
CA PRO A 142 -15.90 21.44 -4.69
C PRO A 142 -16.10 22.83 -4.13
N SER A 143 -15.55 23.09 -2.96
CA SER A 143 -15.38 24.45 -2.40
C SER A 143 -14.24 25.18 -3.12
N LYS A 144 -14.11 26.48 -2.86
CA LYS A 144 -12.95 27.26 -3.33
C LYS A 144 -11.66 26.77 -2.71
N GLU A 145 -11.72 26.42 -1.45
CA GLU A 145 -10.62 25.87 -0.65
C GLU A 145 -10.12 24.53 -1.23
N ASP A 146 -11.01 23.66 -1.69
CA ASP A 146 -10.65 22.40 -2.35
C ASP A 146 -9.87 22.63 -3.63
N ILE A 147 -10.29 23.61 -4.43
CA ILE A 147 -9.61 23.97 -5.69
C ILE A 147 -8.24 24.57 -5.39
N GLU A 148 -8.13 25.46 -4.41
CA GLU A 148 -6.86 26.11 -4.05
C GLU A 148 -5.85 25.10 -3.50
N ILE A 149 -6.30 24.21 -2.59
CA ILE A 149 -5.43 23.17 -2.03
C ILE A 149 -4.98 22.19 -3.11
N THR A 150 -5.86 21.84 -4.05
CA THR A 150 -5.51 20.96 -5.17
C THR A 150 -4.42 21.58 -6.03
N LYS A 151 -4.55 22.82 -6.44
CA LYS A 151 -3.52 23.54 -7.22
C LYS A 151 -2.18 23.54 -6.51
N ARG A 152 -2.16 23.87 -5.23
CA ARG A 152 -0.96 23.85 -4.41
C ARG A 152 -0.30 22.47 -4.34
N LEU A 153 -1.10 21.39 -4.27
CA LEU A 153 -0.60 20.03 -4.26
C LEU A 153 -0.09 19.59 -5.63
N VAL A 154 -0.74 20.01 -6.72
CA VAL A 154 -0.27 19.79 -8.10
C VAL A 154 1.10 20.43 -8.30
N ASP A 155 1.27 21.71 -7.91
CA ASP A 155 2.54 22.42 -8.02
C ASP A 155 3.66 21.72 -7.22
N ALA A 156 3.34 21.31 -5.98
CA ALA A 156 4.29 20.58 -5.16
C ALA A 156 4.66 19.22 -5.77
N GLY A 157 3.70 18.52 -6.35
CA GLY A 157 3.90 17.25 -7.04
C GLY A 157 4.82 17.37 -8.24
N MET A 158 4.66 18.42 -9.04
CA MET A 158 5.55 18.73 -10.18
C MET A 158 7.00 18.92 -9.74
N ILE A 159 7.23 19.65 -8.64
CA ILE A 159 8.59 19.86 -8.09
C ILE A 159 9.21 18.54 -7.61
N LEU A 160 8.38 17.65 -7.02
CA LEU A 160 8.84 16.38 -6.47
C LEU A 160 8.95 15.25 -7.52
N GLY A 161 8.45 15.46 -8.74
CA GLY A 161 8.36 14.42 -9.76
C GLY A 161 7.31 13.34 -9.43
N ILE A 162 6.30 13.65 -8.60
CA ILE A 162 5.19 12.78 -8.23
C ILE A 162 3.90 13.45 -8.68
N ASN A 163 3.33 13.00 -9.79
CA ASN A 163 2.16 13.65 -10.37
C ASN A 163 0.90 13.46 -9.53
N VAL A 164 0.15 14.54 -9.32
CA VAL A 164 -1.24 14.46 -8.84
C VAL A 164 -2.14 14.21 -10.05
N LEU A 165 -2.69 13.00 -10.15
CA LEU A 165 -3.46 12.61 -11.34
C LEU A 165 -4.88 13.17 -11.35
N ASP A 166 -5.52 13.24 -10.19
CA ASP A 166 -6.86 13.79 -10.01
C ASP A 166 -7.11 14.14 -8.54
N HIS A 167 -8.15 14.90 -8.29
CA HIS A 167 -8.74 15.08 -6.98
C HIS A 167 -10.23 14.76 -7.06
N ILE A 168 -10.66 13.76 -6.29
CA ILE A 168 -12.01 13.22 -6.33
C ILE A 168 -12.70 13.49 -5.00
N ILE A 169 -13.86 14.12 -5.08
CA ILE A 169 -14.72 14.40 -3.93
C ILE A 169 -15.85 13.38 -3.90
N ILE A 170 -16.06 12.77 -2.76
CA ILE A 170 -17.08 11.75 -2.53
C ILE A 170 -18.27 12.38 -1.80
N GLY A 171 -19.45 12.34 -2.41
CA GLY A 171 -20.73 12.63 -1.80
C GLY A 171 -21.46 11.36 -1.35
N ASN A 172 -22.78 11.43 -1.18
CA ASN A 172 -23.57 10.26 -0.76
C ASN A 172 -23.58 9.15 -1.82
N ASP A 173 -23.94 9.48 -3.07
CA ASP A 173 -24.09 8.49 -4.16
C ASP A 173 -23.31 8.88 -5.43
N SER A 174 -22.68 10.05 -5.43
CA SER A 174 -21.96 10.63 -6.55
C SER A 174 -20.56 11.05 -6.17
N ILE A 175 -19.72 11.19 -7.17
CA ILE A 175 -18.36 11.72 -7.05
C ILE A 175 -18.21 12.93 -7.95
N PHE A 176 -17.23 13.78 -7.63
CA PHE A 176 -16.81 14.89 -8.46
C PHE A 176 -15.31 14.78 -8.72
N SER A 177 -14.90 14.70 -9.99
CA SER A 177 -13.50 14.74 -10.41
C SER A 177 -13.14 16.16 -10.81
N LEU A 178 -12.16 16.77 -10.16
CA LEU A 178 -11.68 18.10 -10.51
C LEU A 178 -11.01 18.10 -11.88
N ARG A 179 -10.30 17.02 -12.22
CA ARG A 179 -9.63 16.86 -13.51
C ARG A 179 -10.62 16.82 -14.67
N GLU A 180 -11.68 16.00 -14.58
CA GLU A 180 -12.72 15.90 -15.61
C GLU A 180 -13.44 17.23 -15.85
N ARG A 181 -13.43 18.10 -14.85
CA ARG A 181 -14.04 19.44 -14.90
C ARG A 181 -13.04 20.56 -15.21
N ASN A 182 -11.77 20.23 -15.51
CA ASN A 182 -10.69 21.18 -15.79
C ASN A 182 -10.48 22.24 -14.67
N LEU A 183 -10.56 21.81 -13.41
CA LEU A 183 -10.39 22.67 -12.22
C LEU A 183 -9.01 22.51 -11.54
N MET A 184 -8.12 21.69 -12.11
CA MET A 184 -6.77 21.47 -11.59
C MET A 184 -5.71 21.58 -12.68
#